data_052e97bad918017e3c75ab61e8a7dba9
#
_entry.id   052e97bad918017e3c75ab61e8a7dba9
#
_cell.length_a   1.000
_cell.length_b   1.000
_cell.length_c   1.000
_cell.angle_alpha   90.00
_cell.angle_beta   90.00
_cell.angle_gamma   90.00
#
_symmetry.space_group_name_H-M   'P 1'
#
loop_
_entity.id
_entity.type
_entity.pdbx_description
1 polymer ?
#
loop_
_entity_poly.entity_id
_entity_poly.type
_entity_poly.pdbx_seq_one_letter_code
_entity_poly.pdbx_strand_id
1 'polypeptide(L)'
;MSIFAADMRRTEITQSIKEALKSVPYKMEARLYGSEARGDARPDSDIDLLILVDLPIVTGKDEDAIFAPLYQVELQSGVLINPLILPKSQWGVNVSPFYINVENEGVPL
;
A
#
# COMPACT_ATOMS: atom_id res chain seq x y z
N MET A 1 9.29 -11.69 22.89
CA MET A 1 8.88 -12.00 21.53
C MET A 1 10.11 -12.10 20.64
N SER A 2 10.17 -13.09 19.80
CA SER A 2 11.32 -13.28 18.91
C SER A 2 11.24 -12.38 17.68
N ILE A 3 12.41 -12.12 17.08
CA ILE A 3 12.53 -11.40 15.81
C ILE A 3 11.70 -12.08 14.70
N PHE A 4 11.66 -13.43 14.70
CA PHE A 4 10.89 -14.18 13.71
C PHE A 4 9.39 -13.90 13.80
N ALA A 5 8.85 -13.74 14.99
CA ALA A 5 7.43 -13.42 15.16
C ALA A 5 7.09 -12.04 14.59
N ALA A 6 8.00 -11.06 14.72
CA ALA A 6 7.82 -9.72 14.16
C ALA A 6 7.86 -9.76 12.62
N ASP A 7 8.83 -10.48 12.03
CA ASP A 7 8.94 -10.61 10.58
C ASP A 7 7.73 -11.33 9.98
N MET A 8 7.29 -12.42 10.61
CA MET A 8 6.09 -13.14 10.20
C MET A 8 4.87 -12.24 10.24
N ARG A 9 4.76 -11.40 11.29
CA ARG A 9 3.65 -10.46 11.41
C ARG A 9 3.61 -9.46 10.25
N ARG A 10 4.75 -8.88 9.85
CA ARG A 10 4.80 -7.96 8.72
C ARG A 10 4.37 -8.66 7.43
N THR A 11 4.83 -9.86 7.19
CA THR A 11 4.44 -10.67 6.04
C THR A 11 2.94 -10.94 6.04
N GLU A 12 2.37 -11.27 7.20
CA GLU A 12 0.93 -11.48 7.33
C GLU A 12 0.13 -10.21 7.05
N ILE A 13 0.61 -9.05 7.51
CA ILE A 13 -0.03 -7.77 7.27
C ILE A 13 -0.02 -7.44 5.78
N THR A 14 1.10 -7.58 5.10
CA THR A 14 1.19 -7.30 3.67
C THR A 14 0.33 -8.26 2.85
N GLN A 15 0.24 -9.51 3.25
CA GLN A 15 -0.65 -10.48 2.62
C GLN A 15 -2.12 -10.09 2.83
N SER A 16 -2.48 -9.63 4.03
CA SER A 16 -3.83 -9.15 4.32
C SER A 16 -4.19 -7.92 3.48
N ILE A 17 -3.24 -7.02 3.28
CA ILE A 17 -3.42 -5.86 2.39
C ILE A 17 -3.71 -6.32 0.97
N LYS A 18 -2.94 -7.26 0.47
CA LYS A 18 -3.12 -7.81 -0.87
C LYS A 18 -4.52 -8.41 -1.03
N GLU A 19 -4.97 -9.18 -0.07
CA GLU A 19 -6.31 -9.78 -0.08
C GLU A 19 -7.40 -8.72 0.03
N ALA A 20 -7.20 -7.71 0.87
CA ALA A 20 -8.15 -6.60 1.01
C ALA A 20 -8.34 -5.88 -0.33
N LEU A 21 -7.26 -5.60 -1.04
CA LEU A 21 -7.33 -4.94 -2.34
C LEU A 21 -7.99 -5.80 -3.40
N LYS A 22 -7.86 -7.12 -3.32
CA LYS A 22 -8.56 -8.04 -4.23
C LYS A 22 -10.07 -8.05 -4.00
N SER A 23 -10.52 -7.66 -2.82
CA SER A 23 -11.95 -7.67 -2.47
C SER A 23 -12.73 -6.49 -3.07
N VAL A 24 -12.06 -5.45 -3.53
CA VAL A 24 -12.71 -4.28 -4.12
C VAL A 24 -12.86 -4.47 -5.64
N PRO A 25 -13.94 -3.95 -6.24
CA PRO A 25 -14.23 -4.16 -7.66
C PRO A 25 -13.51 -3.16 -8.57
N TYR A 26 -12.25 -2.85 -8.26
CA TYR A 26 -11.44 -1.94 -9.06
C TYR A 26 -10.23 -2.69 -9.61
N LYS A 27 -9.93 -2.43 -10.87
CA LYS A 27 -8.69 -2.88 -11.47
C LYS A 27 -7.58 -1.94 -11.02
N MET A 28 -6.53 -2.48 -10.40
CA MET A 28 -5.47 -1.66 -9.82
C MET A 28 -4.14 -2.37 -9.74
N GLU A 29 -3.08 -1.57 -9.62
CA GLU A 29 -1.74 -2.01 -9.24
C GLU A 29 -1.44 -1.45 -7.87
N ALA A 30 -0.74 -2.21 -7.05
CA ALA A 30 -0.30 -1.74 -5.74
C ALA A 30 1.19 -2.01 -5.57
N ARG A 31 1.89 -1.07 -4.94
CA ARG A 31 3.31 -1.16 -4.63
C ARG A 31 3.57 -0.71 -3.21
N LEU A 32 4.43 -1.44 -2.54
CA LEU A 32 4.99 -1.00 -1.25
C LEU A 32 6.19 -0.10 -1.54
N TYR A 33 6.35 0.95 -0.75
CA TYR A 33 7.53 1.80 -0.82
C TYR A 33 7.97 2.20 0.59
N GLY A 34 9.00 3.03 0.71
CA GLY A 34 9.50 3.42 2.01
C GLY A 34 10.19 2.28 2.74
N SER A 35 10.10 2.27 4.07
CA SER A 35 10.82 1.31 4.91
C SER A 35 10.42 -0.14 4.64
N GLU A 36 9.16 -0.39 4.30
CA GLU A 36 8.70 -1.74 3.99
C GLU A 36 9.40 -2.29 2.75
N ALA A 37 9.50 -1.48 1.69
CA ALA A 37 10.17 -1.88 0.46
C ALA A 37 11.67 -2.04 0.64
N ARG A 38 12.31 -1.20 1.48
CA ARG A 38 13.74 -1.28 1.75
C ARG A 38 14.12 -2.43 2.69
N GLY A 39 13.13 -3.02 3.38
CA GLY A 39 13.39 -4.10 4.33
C GLY A 39 13.91 -3.63 5.69
N ASP A 40 13.85 -2.33 5.99
CA ASP A 40 14.27 -1.76 7.26
C ASP A 40 13.12 -1.35 8.18
N ALA A 41 11.90 -1.79 7.87
CA ALA A 41 10.73 -1.49 8.67
C ALA A 41 10.82 -2.14 10.05
N ARG A 42 10.42 -1.37 11.07
CA ARG A 42 10.24 -1.89 12.44
C ARG A 42 8.85 -2.50 12.55
N PRO A 43 8.60 -3.35 13.57
CA PRO A 43 7.28 -3.93 13.75
C PRO A 43 6.13 -2.92 13.87
N ASP A 44 6.43 -1.71 14.35
CA ASP A 44 5.47 -0.62 14.54
C ASP A 44 5.53 0.44 13.43
N SER A 45 6.38 0.26 12.41
CA SER A 45 6.47 1.19 11.29
C SER A 45 5.20 1.20 10.47
N ASP A 46 4.79 2.38 10.00
CA ASP A 46 3.68 2.53 9.08
C ASP A 46 4.01 1.85 7.75
N ILE A 47 2.99 1.40 7.05
CA ILE A 47 3.15 0.79 5.73
C ILE A 47 2.76 1.83 4.68
N ASP A 48 3.71 2.22 3.85
CA ASP A 48 3.50 3.13 2.75
C ASP A 48 3.09 2.35 1.50
N LEU A 49 1.92 2.67 0.96
CA LEU A 49 1.29 1.91 -0.10
C LEU A 49 0.85 2.84 -1.23
N LEU A 50 1.33 2.57 -2.44
CA LEU A 50 0.88 3.26 -3.64
C LEU A 50 -0.14 2.39 -4.35
N ILE A 51 -1.31 2.96 -4.64
CA ILE A 51 -2.39 2.27 -5.37
C ILE A 51 -2.70 3.04 -6.63
N LEU A 52 -2.47 2.42 -7.77
CA LEU A 52 -2.73 2.98 -9.08
C LEU A 52 -3.99 2.31 -9.64
N VAL A 53 -5.06 3.09 -9.75
CA VAL A 53 -6.38 2.59 -10.14
C VAL A 53 -6.61 2.85 -11.62
N ASP A 54 -7.18 1.87 -12.31
CA ASP A 54 -7.53 1.98 -13.73
C ASP A 54 -8.85 2.74 -13.90
N LEU A 55 -8.82 4.01 -13.51
CA LEU A 55 -9.91 4.96 -13.63
C LEU A 55 -9.34 6.29 -14.12
N PRO A 56 -10.07 7.05 -14.94
CA PRO A 56 -9.60 8.37 -15.39
C PRO A 56 -9.51 9.39 -14.24
N ILE A 57 -10.38 9.24 -13.24
CA ILE A 57 -10.44 10.11 -12.06
C ILE A 57 -10.76 9.22 -10.87
N VAL A 58 -10.13 9.48 -9.73
CA VAL A 58 -10.43 8.84 -8.46
C VAL A 58 -11.25 9.83 -7.63
N THR A 59 -12.51 9.47 -7.35
CA THR A 59 -13.40 10.28 -6.53
C THR A 59 -13.27 9.93 -5.05
N GLY A 60 -13.85 10.76 -4.17
CA GLY A 60 -13.90 10.44 -2.74
C GLY A 60 -14.62 9.13 -2.46
N LYS A 61 -15.65 8.80 -3.24
CA LYS A 61 -16.38 7.53 -3.13
C LYS A 61 -15.47 6.35 -3.47
N ASP A 62 -14.64 6.48 -4.50
CA ASP A 62 -13.69 5.45 -4.88
C ASP A 62 -12.64 5.24 -3.78
N GLU A 63 -12.13 6.34 -3.21
CA GLU A 63 -11.18 6.28 -2.12
C GLU A 63 -11.76 5.58 -0.90
N ASP A 64 -12.99 5.93 -0.51
CA ASP A 64 -13.66 5.31 0.63
C ASP A 64 -13.84 3.81 0.43
N ALA A 65 -14.19 3.39 -0.79
CA ALA A 65 -14.38 1.98 -1.10
C ALA A 65 -13.06 1.19 -0.99
N ILE A 66 -11.94 1.81 -1.32
CA ILE A 66 -10.61 1.19 -1.21
C ILE A 66 -10.10 1.25 0.23
N PHE A 67 -10.31 2.37 0.93
CA PHE A 67 -9.88 2.53 2.32
C PHE A 67 -10.59 1.57 3.29
N ALA A 68 -11.86 1.27 3.07
CA ALA A 68 -12.65 0.48 4.00
C ALA A 68 -12.00 -0.88 4.33
N PRO A 69 -11.62 -1.74 3.36
CA PRO A 69 -10.95 -2.99 3.68
C PRO A 69 -9.55 -2.79 4.25
N LEU A 70 -8.83 -1.73 3.84
CA LEU A 70 -7.51 -1.42 4.41
C LEU A 70 -7.62 -1.01 5.88
N TYR A 71 -8.66 -0.26 6.23
CA TYR A 71 -8.92 0.11 7.61
C TYR A 71 -9.13 -1.11 8.50
N GLN A 72 -9.79 -2.15 8.00
CA GLN A 72 -9.94 -3.40 8.74
C GLN A 72 -8.58 -4.05 9.01
N VAL A 73 -7.66 -4.00 8.05
CA VAL A 73 -6.31 -4.51 8.25
C VAL A 73 -5.58 -3.70 9.33
N GLU A 74 -5.73 -2.37 9.34
CA GLU A 74 -5.16 -1.54 10.40
C GLU A 74 -5.69 -1.94 11.78
N LEU A 75 -7.00 -2.12 11.90
CA LEU A 75 -7.62 -2.50 13.17
C LEU A 75 -7.14 -3.86 13.67
N GLN A 76 -6.98 -4.81 12.78
CA GLN A 76 -6.53 -6.16 13.13
C GLN A 76 -5.05 -6.22 13.46
N SER A 77 -4.24 -5.46 12.75
CA SER A 77 -2.78 -5.52 12.89
C SER A 77 -2.21 -4.55 13.91
N GLY A 78 -2.91 -3.44 14.17
CA GLY A 78 -2.39 -2.35 14.99
C GLY A 78 -1.33 -1.52 14.29
N VAL A 79 -1.13 -1.70 12.98
CA VAL A 79 -0.16 -0.97 12.16
C VAL A 79 -0.89 -0.05 11.21
N LEU A 80 -0.46 1.20 11.13
CA LEU A 80 -1.06 2.18 10.22
C LEU A 80 -0.64 1.91 8.78
N ILE A 81 -1.59 2.08 7.88
CA ILE A 81 -1.36 1.98 6.45
C ILE A 81 -1.57 3.37 5.86
N ASN A 82 -0.59 3.86 5.11
CA ASN A 82 -0.64 5.16 4.45
C ASN A 82 -0.85 4.94 2.95
N PRO A 83 -2.10 4.83 2.48
CA PRO A 83 -2.35 4.61 1.06
C PRO A 83 -2.35 5.94 0.30
N LEU A 84 -1.65 5.94 -0.83
CA LEU A 84 -1.73 7.01 -1.81
C LEU A 84 -2.44 6.43 -3.04
N ILE A 85 -3.62 6.95 -3.36
CA ILE A 85 -4.45 6.43 -4.44
C ILE A 85 -4.46 7.44 -5.58
N LEU A 86 -4.03 7.00 -6.76
CA LEU A 86 -3.96 7.84 -7.95
C LEU A 86 -4.54 7.08 -9.15
N PRO A 87 -5.11 7.80 -10.13
CA PRO A 87 -5.35 7.20 -11.42
C PRO A 87 -4.04 6.71 -12.03
N LYS A 88 -4.03 5.50 -12.56
CA LYS A 88 -2.82 4.92 -13.16
C LYS A 88 -2.26 5.81 -14.28
N SER A 89 -3.14 6.46 -15.05
CA SER A 89 -2.75 7.35 -16.14
C SER A 89 -1.98 8.58 -15.68
N GLN A 90 -2.09 8.96 -14.42
CA GLN A 90 -1.39 10.12 -13.86
C GLN A 90 -0.02 9.78 -13.28
N TRP A 91 0.26 8.50 -13.08
CA TRP A 91 1.56 8.08 -12.56
C TRP A 91 2.62 8.24 -13.65
N GLY A 92 3.66 9.01 -13.33
CA GLY A 92 4.74 9.28 -14.28
C GLY A 92 4.53 10.48 -15.19
N VAL A 93 3.39 11.19 -15.11
CA VAL A 93 3.15 12.42 -15.86
C VAL A 93 4.12 13.51 -15.40
N ASN A 94 4.34 13.62 -14.09
CA ASN A 94 5.33 14.49 -13.50
C ASN A 94 6.44 13.63 -12.89
N VAL A 95 7.65 13.79 -13.36
CA VAL A 95 8.82 13.04 -12.84
C VAL A 95 9.38 13.83 -11.66
N SER A 96 8.86 13.54 -10.48
CA SER A 96 9.30 14.13 -9.22
C SER A 96 10.32 13.23 -8.52
N PRO A 97 11.06 13.74 -7.50
CA PRO A 97 11.89 12.87 -6.68
C PRO A 97 11.12 11.71 -6.05
N PHE A 98 9.88 11.94 -5.63
CA PHE A 98 9.02 10.88 -5.09
C PHE A 98 8.76 9.79 -6.13
N TYR A 99 8.40 10.18 -7.36
CA TYR A 99 8.18 9.24 -8.46
C TYR A 99 9.43 8.39 -8.71
N ILE A 100 10.58 9.03 -8.80
CA ILE A 100 11.85 8.33 -9.04
C ILE A 100 12.14 7.33 -7.93
N ASN A 101 11.96 7.73 -6.68
CA ASN A 101 12.22 6.86 -5.54
C ASN A 101 11.29 5.64 -5.53
N VAL A 102 10.01 5.83 -5.80
CA VAL A 102 9.05 4.72 -5.83
C VAL A 102 9.34 3.78 -7.00
N GLU A 103 9.69 4.32 -8.17
CA GLU A 103 10.05 3.48 -9.33
C GLU A 103 11.31 2.66 -9.06
N ASN A 104 12.28 3.20 -8.32
CA ASN A 104 13.53 2.51 -8.01
C ASN A 104 13.41 1.52 -6.84
N GLU A 105 12.65 1.86 -5.81
CA GLU A 105 12.57 1.08 -4.57
C GLU A 105 11.29 0.29 -4.41
N GLY A 106 10.22 0.68 -5.10
CA GLY A 106 8.89 0.10 -4.93
C GLY A 106 8.86 -1.39 -5.25
N VAL A 107 8.13 -2.14 -4.42
CA VAL A 107 7.95 -3.58 -4.56
C VAL A 107 6.49 -3.86 -4.89
N PRO A 108 6.20 -4.58 -5.99
CA PRO A 108 4.82 -4.97 -6.30
C PRO A 108 4.21 -5.79 -5.17
N LEU A 109 2.97 -5.50 -4.90
CA LEU A 109 2.22 -6.22 -3.87
C LEU A 109 1.54 -7.45 -4.45
#